data_c5dfcb00ef830462c610832fbabbf021
#
_entry.id   c5dfcb00ef830462c610832fbabbf021
#
_cell.length_a   1.000
_cell.length_b   1.000
_cell.length_c   1.000
_cell.angle_alpha   90.00
_cell.angle_beta   90.00
_cell.angle_gamma   90.00
#
_symmetry.space_group_name_H-M   'P 1'
#
loop_
_entity.id
_entity.type
_entity.pdbx_description
1 polymer ?
#
loop_
_entity_poly.entity_id
_entity_poly.type
_entity_poly.pdbx_seq_one_letter_code
_entity_poly.pdbx_strand_id
1 'polypeptide(L)'
;MEKLRWIHLSDIHFSGNEGYEIKRMRDSLADKIKEITDDKIINFVVVSGDLVYQNASYDRQLKSFLESIVNICNISKEDLFIVPGNHDLKRNQTRTLLLEGIRKDNVKFEQGTAEQLQKDFRKYRTFIKKIKNQDQNYLYKVTGYNIFLMNTAFTAGTDDDEGKLILEKNLFYDEIKKLKDQEKSVNIAIGHHPIKHFLEENQEKIWNNFNDYNIDFYLCGHVHKGGYNYDLDGGRLIPTYQCGSGRVDDYATVTFFVGELDLKTKKGKIISYKWLINEECWTIGGMDGRKATTGEIELVLDRFQKETDLELENMEVNEDEFRRFIMQFNEKVKYISDKNPNIDPKDVFEKFSNMKCNKSVEKHYETLCKYFPIINEIMESTLLTIIERESIPNIVISEYNKVLGKASNGSEIIEKIVDS
;
A
#
# COMPACT_ATOMS: atom_id res chain seq x y z
N MET A 1 -11.63 6.94 -20.66
CA MET A 1 -10.84 5.78 -20.16
C MET A 1 -11.66 5.15 -19.03
N GLU A 2 -12.08 3.89 -19.17
CA GLU A 2 -12.89 3.23 -18.14
C GLU A 2 -12.01 2.41 -17.19
N LYS A 3 -10.94 1.79 -17.70
CA LYS A 3 -10.03 0.97 -16.89
C LYS A 3 -8.64 1.58 -16.88
N LEU A 4 -8.07 1.70 -15.68
CA LEU A 4 -6.71 2.11 -15.42
C LEU A 4 -5.89 0.87 -15.09
N ARG A 5 -4.79 0.63 -15.83
CA ARG A 5 -3.86 -0.48 -15.56
C ARG A 5 -2.43 -0.01 -15.57
N TRP A 6 -1.64 -0.57 -14.69
CA TRP A 6 -0.23 -0.22 -14.59
C TRP A 6 0.62 -1.42 -14.23
N ILE A 7 1.90 -1.31 -14.55
CA ILE A 7 2.94 -2.21 -14.09
C ILE A 7 3.76 -1.50 -13.03
N HIS A 8 4.07 -2.17 -11.93
CA HIS A 8 4.88 -1.64 -10.85
C HIS A 8 6.11 -2.53 -10.66
N LEU A 9 7.27 -1.96 -10.94
CA LEU A 9 8.61 -2.51 -10.72
C LEU A 9 9.31 -1.75 -9.61
N SER A 10 10.23 -2.39 -8.89
CA SER A 10 11.07 -1.74 -7.88
C SER A 10 12.42 -2.42 -7.76
N ASP A 11 13.38 -1.75 -7.16
CA ASP A 11 14.64 -2.35 -6.70
C ASP A 11 15.34 -3.15 -7.82
N ILE A 12 15.51 -2.51 -8.99
CA ILE A 12 16.13 -3.13 -10.19
C ILE A 12 17.60 -3.43 -9.91
N HIS A 13 18.28 -2.58 -9.11
CA HIS A 13 19.67 -2.73 -8.69
C HIS A 13 20.62 -3.07 -9.83
N PHE A 14 20.51 -2.37 -10.94
CA PHE A 14 21.34 -2.59 -12.11
C PHE A 14 22.82 -2.37 -11.75
N SER A 15 23.69 -3.35 -12.03
CA SER A 15 25.11 -3.31 -11.67
C SER A 15 26.07 -3.23 -12.87
N GLY A 16 25.56 -3.29 -14.07
CA GLY A 16 26.35 -3.19 -15.31
C GLY A 16 27.02 -4.50 -15.75
N ASN A 17 27.39 -5.37 -14.80
CA ASN A 17 27.97 -6.69 -15.12
C ASN A 17 27.13 -7.78 -14.43
N GLU A 18 26.13 -8.26 -15.15
CA GLU A 18 25.12 -9.16 -14.59
C GLU A 18 25.34 -10.60 -15.07
N GLY A 19 25.22 -11.52 -14.13
CA GLY A 19 25.28 -12.96 -14.39
C GLY A 19 24.08 -13.47 -15.19
N TYR A 20 24.14 -14.75 -15.54
CA TYR A 20 23.12 -15.46 -16.32
C TYR A 20 21.73 -15.30 -15.70
N GLU A 21 21.58 -15.56 -14.41
CA GLU A 21 20.30 -15.58 -13.70
C GLU A 21 19.54 -14.25 -13.79
N ILE A 22 20.26 -13.13 -13.60
CA ILE A 22 19.65 -11.80 -13.68
C ILE A 22 19.25 -11.47 -15.13
N LYS A 23 20.08 -11.80 -16.10
CA LYS A 23 19.75 -11.59 -17.52
C LYS A 23 18.54 -12.42 -17.91
N ARG A 24 18.54 -13.71 -17.55
CA ARG A 24 17.46 -14.65 -17.85
C ARG A 24 16.13 -14.19 -17.22
N MET A 25 16.17 -13.76 -15.97
CA MET A 25 15.01 -13.21 -15.27
C MET A 25 14.45 -11.97 -15.99
N ARG A 26 15.33 -11.03 -16.42
CA ARG A 26 14.89 -9.81 -17.13
C ARG A 26 14.33 -10.07 -18.53
N ASP A 27 14.93 -10.98 -19.27
CA ASP A 27 14.40 -11.38 -20.57
C ASP A 27 13.01 -12.01 -20.40
N SER A 28 12.87 -12.92 -19.43
CA SER A 28 11.59 -13.53 -19.10
C SER A 28 10.56 -12.51 -18.55
N LEU A 29 11.01 -11.45 -17.83
CA LEU A 29 10.13 -10.37 -17.40
C LEU A 29 9.55 -9.61 -18.61
N ALA A 30 10.38 -9.29 -19.59
CA ALA A 30 9.93 -8.63 -20.80
C ALA A 30 8.91 -9.49 -21.56
N ASP A 31 9.15 -10.81 -21.69
CA ASP A 31 8.23 -11.76 -22.32
C ASP A 31 6.90 -11.84 -21.52
N LYS A 32 6.95 -11.86 -20.18
CA LYS A 32 5.75 -11.91 -19.35
C LYS A 32 4.94 -10.62 -19.42
N ILE A 33 5.59 -9.46 -19.44
CA ILE A 33 4.92 -8.17 -19.63
C ILE A 33 4.24 -8.14 -21.00
N LYS A 34 4.91 -8.65 -22.05
CA LYS A 34 4.34 -8.75 -23.39
C LYS A 34 3.09 -9.63 -23.40
N GLU A 35 3.14 -10.81 -22.80
CA GLU A 35 1.97 -11.70 -22.65
C GLU A 35 0.79 -10.95 -22.00
N ILE A 36 1.04 -10.16 -20.94
CA ILE A 36 0.00 -9.39 -20.26
C ILE A 36 -0.54 -8.27 -21.15
N THR A 37 0.29 -7.63 -21.95
CA THR A 37 -0.09 -6.51 -22.82
C THR A 37 -0.79 -6.96 -24.10
N ASP A 38 -0.63 -8.20 -24.55
CA ASP A 38 -1.35 -8.74 -25.71
C ASP A 38 -2.88 -8.68 -25.52
N ASP A 39 -3.37 -8.84 -24.28
CA ASP A 39 -4.80 -8.81 -23.95
C ASP A 39 -5.23 -7.51 -23.23
N LYS A 40 -4.29 -6.69 -22.76
CA LYS A 40 -4.59 -5.56 -21.85
C LYS A 40 -3.79 -4.32 -22.20
N ILE A 41 -4.48 -3.20 -22.33
CA ILE A 41 -3.84 -1.88 -22.46
C ILE A 41 -3.27 -1.47 -21.11
N ILE A 42 -1.97 -1.18 -21.04
CA ILE A 42 -1.30 -0.57 -19.90
C ILE A 42 -1.31 0.96 -20.08
N ASN A 43 -1.65 1.69 -19.01
CA ASN A 43 -1.72 3.14 -19.04
C ASN A 43 -0.41 3.80 -18.59
N PHE A 44 0.29 3.18 -17.63
CA PHE A 44 1.58 3.67 -17.16
C PHE A 44 2.42 2.56 -16.52
N VAL A 45 3.71 2.83 -16.38
CA VAL A 45 4.67 1.97 -15.67
C VAL A 45 5.28 2.77 -14.52
N VAL A 46 5.39 2.13 -13.36
CA VAL A 46 6.05 2.68 -12.16
C VAL A 46 7.35 1.92 -11.92
N VAL A 47 8.42 2.67 -11.61
CA VAL A 47 9.64 2.13 -11.01
C VAL A 47 9.88 2.86 -9.69
N SER A 48 9.59 2.19 -8.58
CA SER A 48 9.62 2.80 -7.26
C SER A 48 11.00 2.81 -6.61
N GLY A 49 12.04 3.14 -7.37
CA GLY A 49 13.39 3.43 -6.87
C GLY A 49 14.40 2.29 -7.02
N ASP A 50 15.61 2.60 -6.60
CA ASP A 50 16.78 1.72 -6.64
C ASP A 50 17.04 1.15 -8.05
N LEU A 51 17.15 2.08 -9.02
CA LEU A 51 17.47 1.73 -10.41
C LEU A 51 18.82 1.05 -10.53
N VAL A 52 19.82 1.55 -9.79
CA VAL A 52 21.19 1.06 -9.79
C VAL A 52 21.62 0.61 -8.40
N TYR A 53 22.59 -0.29 -8.34
CA TYR A 53 23.17 -0.72 -7.07
C TYR A 53 24.27 0.24 -6.61
N GLN A 54 24.18 0.75 -5.38
CA GLN A 54 25.18 1.61 -4.72
C GLN A 54 25.73 2.75 -5.60
N ASN A 55 24.82 3.51 -6.25
CA ASN A 55 25.18 4.61 -7.14
C ASN A 55 26.12 4.20 -8.32
N ALA A 56 25.95 2.96 -8.80
CA ALA A 56 26.62 2.47 -9.99
C ALA A 56 26.38 3.34 -11.23
N SER A 57 26.90 2.96 -12.36
CA SER A 57 26.71 3.71 -13.60
C SER A 57 25.31 3.51 -14.17
N TYR A 58 24.65 4.61 -14.49
CA TYR A 58 23.43 4.61 -15.31
C TYR A 58 23.81 4.44 -16.78
N ASP A 59 24.01 3.22 -17.20
CA ASP A 59 24.54 2.89 -18.51
C ASP A 59 23.47 2.73 -19.61
N ARG A 60 23.95 2.36 -20.81
CA ARG A 60 23.08 2.14 -21.96
C ARG A 60 22.15 0.93 -21.76
N GLN A 61 22.60 -0.11 -21.05
CA GLN A 61 21.81 -1.33 -20.88
C GLN A 61 20.58 -1.10 -19.98
N LEU A 62 20.76 -0.38 -18.86
CA LEU A 62 19.64 0.05 -18.03
C LEU A 62 18.64 0.91 -18.84
N LYS A 63 19.17 1.86 -19.63
CA LYS A 63 18.31 2.68 -20.49
C LYS A 63 17.54 1.82 -21.48
N SER A 64 18.21 0.89 -22.17
CA SER A 64 17.58 0.00 -23.15
C SER A 64 16.53 -0.92 -22.49
N PHE A 65 16.79 -1.39 -21.28
CA PHE A 65 15.82 -2.18 -20.52
C PHE A 65 14.54 -1.37 -20.25
N LEU A 66 14.66 -0.16 -19.70
CA LEU A 66 13.49 0.69 -19.44
C LEU A 66 12.75 1.08 -20.73
N GLU A 67 13.48 1.40 -21.79
CA GLU A 67 12.88 1.69 -23.09
C GLU A 67 12.18 0.46 -23.71
N SER A 68 12.69 -0.75 -23.48
CA SER A 68 12.01 -1.98 -23.93
C SER A 68 10.68 -2.18 -23.25
N ILE A 69 10.60 -1.94 -21.91
CA ILE A 69 9.34 -2.02 -21.15
C ILE A 69 8.33 -0.98 -21.66
N VAL A 70 8.76 0.26 -21.87
CA VAL A 70 7.91 1.33 -22.46
C VAL A 70 7.34 0.91 -23.81
N ASN A 71 8.19 0.34 -24.68
CA ASN A 71 7.78 -0.11 -26.01
C ASN A 71 6.82 -1.31 -25.96
N ILE A 72 7.10 -2.31 -25.10
CA ILE A 72 6.22 -3.49 -24.89
C ILE A 72 4.85 -3.04 -24.40
N CYS A 73 4.81 -2.11 -23.43
CA CYS A 73 3.57 -1.59 -22.89
C CYS A 73 2.85 -0.60 -23.85
N ASN A 74 3.51 -0.23 -24.95
CA ASN A 74 3.02 0.76 -25.92
C ASN A 74 2.56 2.07 -25.26
N ILE A 75 3.35 2.55 -24.30
CA ILE A 75 3.11 3.81 -23.57
C ILE A 75 4.12 4.89 -24.01
N SER A 76 3.81 6.14 -23.67
CA SER A 76 4.77 7.22 -23.87
C SER A 76 5.84 7.22 -22.73
N LYS A 77 6.99 7.88 -22.98
CA LYS A 77 8.02 8.02 -21.93
C LYS A 77 7.55 8.89 -20.76
N GLU A 78 6.58 9.74 -20.98
CA GLU A 78 5.92 10.55 -19.96
C GLU A 78 5.12 9.68 -18.97
N ASP A 79 4.58 8.54 -19.44
CA ASP A 79 3.82 7.58 -18.64
C ASP A 79 4.70 6.55 -17.91
N LEU A 80 6.01 6.69 -17.99
CA LEU A 80 6.98 5.96 -17.18
C LEU A 80 7.31 6.79 -15.94
N PHE A 81 6.76 6.45 -14.77
CA PHE A 81 6.97 7.15 -13.50
C PHE A 81 8.09 6.50 -12.70
N ILE A 82 9.14 7.25 -12.40
CA ILE A 82 10.32 6.75 -11.69
C ILE A 82 10.60 7.66 -10.49
N VAL A 83 10.80 7.10 -9.31
CA VAL A 83 11.30 7.83 -8.13
C VAL A 83 12.70 7.33 -7.77
N PRO A 84 13.54 8.12 -7.11
CA PRO A 84 14.84 7.64 -6.66
C PRO A 84 14.71 6.80 -5.39
N GLY A 85 15.56 5.77 -5.27
CA GLY A 85 15.78 5.03 -4.03
C GLY A 85 17.09 5.42 -3.34
N ASN A 86 17.39 4.74 -2.24
CA ASN A 86 18.60 5.01 -1.44
C ASN A 86 19.91 4.51 -2.08
N HIS A 87 19.82 3.68 -3.12
CA HIS A 87 20.98 3.30 -3.93
C HIS A 87 21.19 4.25 -5.14
N ASP A 88 20.24 5.11 -5.46
CA ASP A 88 20.32 6.07 -6.57
C ASP A 88 21.06 7.37 -6.21
N LEU A 89 21.38 7.57 -4.95
CA LEU A 89 22.12 8.73 -4.46
C LEU A 89 23.62 8.43 -4.25
N LYS A 90 24.44 9.47 -4.29
CA LYS A 90 25.85 9.36 -3.94
C LYS A 90 26.01 9.40 -2.43
N ARG A 91 26.37 8.27 -1.81
CA ARG A 91 26.77 8.21 -0.39
C ARG A 91 28.19 8.74 -0.23
N ASN A 92 28.38 9.69 0.66
CA ASN A 92 29.68 10.28 0.96
C ASN A 92 29.72 10.80 2.41
N GLN A 93 30.94 11.02 2.93
CA GLN A 93 31.14 11.45 4.32
C GLN A 93 30.43 12.78 4.63
N THR A 94 30.44 13.73 3.70
CA THR A 94 29.75 15.02 3.89
C THR A 94 28.27 14.81 4.11
N ARG A 95 27.64 13.94 3.32
CA ARG A 95 26.23 13.57 3.49
C ARG A 95 25.96 12.95 4.84
N THR A 96 26.81 11.97 5.24
CA THR A 96 26.65 11.28 6.54
C THR A 96 26.71 12.27 7.69
N LEU A 97 27.72 13.14 7.73
CA LEU A 97 27.88 14.16 8.78
C LEU A 97 26.69 15.15 8.80
N LEU A 98 26.22 15.55 7.62
CA LEU A 98 25.08 16.45 7.50
C LEU A 98 23.79 15.82 8.05
N LEU A 99 23.51 14.56 7.70
CA LEU A 99 22.34 13.82 8.18
C LEU A 99 22.41 13.55 9.69
N GLU A 100 23.57 13.19 10.20
CA GLU A 100 23.77 13.04 11.65
C GLU A 100 23.53 14.38 12.39
N GLY A 101 24.02 15.49 11.83
CA GLY A 101 23.79 16.82 12.37
C GLY A 101 22.30 17.19 12.40
N ILE A 102 21.57 16.89 11.34
CA ILE A 102 20.11 17.14 11.24
C ILE A 102 19.36 16.27 12.26
N ARG A 103 19.68 14.97 12.33
CA ARG A 103 19.01 14.01 13.23
C ARG A 103 19.25 14.31 14.72
N LYS A 104 20.31 15.03 15.05
CA LYS A 104 20.64 15.46 16.42
C LYS A 104 20.24 16.91 16.71
N ASP A 105 19.47 17.55 15.84
CA ASP A 105 19.09 18.97 15.89
C ASP A 105 20.26 19.96 15.93
N ASN A 106 21.47 19.50 15.62
CA ASN A 106 22.66 20.34 15.56
C ASN A 106 22.80 21.14 14.25
N VAL A 107 22.08 20.67 13.20
CA VAL A 107 22.02 21.34 11.90
C VAL A 107 20.55 21.52 11.52
N LYS A 108 20.17 22.75 11.25
CA LYS A 108 18.82 23.05 10.80
C LYS A 108 18.60 22.53 9.38
N PHE A 109 17.45 21.91 9.15
CA PHE A 109 17.03 21.47 7.82
C PHE A 109 16.45 22.67 7.05
N GLU A 110 17.32 23.51 6.54
CA GLU A 110 17.01 24.72 5.78
C GLU A 110 17.32 24.51 4.28
N GLN A 111 16.96 25.49 3.45
CA GLN A 111 17.12 25.43 1.99
C GLN A 111 18.56 25.06 1.56
N GLY A 112 19.59 25.67 2.15
CA GLY A 112 20.99 25.38 1.81
C GLY A 112 21.38 23.93 2.10
N THR A 113 20.86 23.35 3.17
CA THR A 113 21.04 21.94 3.53
C THR A 113 20.32 21.04 2.54
N ALA A 114 19.09 21.37 2.17
CA ALA A 114 18.32 20.65 1.18
C ALA A 114 19.00 20.65 -0.20
N GLU A 115 19.51 21.82 -0.64
CA GLU A 115 20.27 21.92 -1.90
C GLU A 115 21.54 21.06 -1.89
N GLN A 116 22.24 20.97 -0.77
CA GLN A 116 23.42 20.12 -0.64
C GLN A 116 23.07 18.64 -0.76
N LEU A 117 22.02 18.18 -0.07
CA LEU A 117 21.55 16.79 -0.16
C LEU A 117 21.06 16.46 -1.58
N GLN A 118 20.44 17.41 -2.24
CA GLN A 118 19.94 17.25 -3.61
C GLN A 118 21.05 17.02 -4.65
N LYS A 119 22.26 17.55 -4.41
CA LYS A 119 23.42 17.35 -5.31
C LYS A 119 23.79 15.87 -5.46
N ASP A 120 23.55 15.07 -4.43
CA ASP A 120 23.89 13.64 -4.43
C ASP A 120 23.03 12.83 -5.42
N PHE A 121 21.86 13.36 -5.84
CA PHE A 121 21.01 12.77 -6.87
C PHE A 121 21.37 13.22 -8.31
N ARG A 122 22.51 13.86 -8.53
CA ARG A 122 22.87 14.42 -9.83
C ARG A 122 22.89 13.37 -10.96
N LYS A 123 23.47 12.18 -10.68
CA LYS A 123 23.52 11.10 -11.69
C LYS A 123 22.10 10.62 -12.04
N TYR A 124 21.27 10.36 -11.04
CA TYR A 124 19.88 9.98 -11.20
C TYR A 124 19.13 11.00 -12.07
N ARG A 125 19.13 12.27 -11.67
CA ARG A 125 18.42 13.34 -12.40
C ARG A 125 18.90 13.45 -13.85
N THR A 126 20.21 13.36 -14.08
CA THR A 126 20.77 13.39 -15.45
C THR A 126 20.28 12.21 -16.29
N PHE A 127 20.17 11.02 -15.68
CA PHE A 127 19.66 9.83 -16.35
C PHE A 127 18.17 9.95 -16.67
N ILE A 128 17.35 10.37 -15.71
CA ILE A 128 15.92 10.59 -15.95
C ILE A 128 15.68 11.61 -17.06
N LYS A 129 16.42 12.70 -17.03
CA LYS A 129 16.36 13.71 -18.12
C LYS A 129 16.70 13.13 -19.49
N LYS A 130 17.64 12.18 -19.58
CA LYS A 130 17.98 11.49 -20.83
C LYS A 130 16.90 10.52 -21.31
N ILE A 131 16.13 9.92 -20.39
CA ILE A 131 15.01 9.03 -20.73
C ILE A 131 13.80 9.85 -21.20
N LYS A 132 13.41 10.83 -20.40
CA LYS A 132 12.19 11.62 -20.62
C LYS A 132 12.36 12.82 -21.56
N ASN A 133 13.58 13.16 -21.93
CA ASN A 133 13.97 14.37 -22.66
C ASN A 133 13.60 15.68 -21.93
N GLN A 134 13.22 15.63 -20.68
CA GLN A 134 12.85 16.76 -19.83
C GLN A 134 13.14 16.46 -18.36
N ASP A 135 13.10 17.48 -17.52
CA ASP A 135 13.17 17.30 -16.08
C ASP A 135 11.87 16.63 -15.57
N GLN A 136 11.99 15.82 -14.54
CA GLN A 136 10.85 15.11 -13.98
C GLN A 136 9.99 16.05 -13.12
N ASN A 137 8.70 16.06 -13.36
CA ASN A 137 7.72 16.69 -12.47
C ASN A 137 7.45 15.80 -11.25
N TYR A 138 6.99 16.42 -10.16
CA TYR A 138 6.54 15.69 -8.97
C TYR A 138 5.05 15.33 -9.05
N LEU A 139 4.28 16.06 -9.83
CA LEU A 139 2.85 15.84 -10.00
C LEU A 139 2.48 15.75 -11.48
N TYR A 140 1.74 14.72 -11.83
CA TYR A 140 1.17 14.50 -13.16
C TYR A 140 -0.35 14.41 -13.02
N LYS A 141 -1.06 15.29 -13.72
CA LYS A 141 -2.53 15.30 -13.77
C LYS A 141 -3.00 14.71 -15.09
N VAL A 142 -3.76 13.64 -15.00
CA VAL A 142 -4.33 12.93 -16.15
C VAL A 142 -5.84 12.84 -15.96
N THR A 143 -6.60 12.73 -17.04
CA THR A 143 -8.06 12.60 -16.93
C THR A 143 -8.43 11.32 -16.17
N GLY A 144 -9.04 11.48 -15.00
CA GLY A 144 -9.52 10.40 -14.14
C GLY A 144 -8.55 9.94 -13.06
N TYR A 145 -7.27 10.28 -13.17
CA TYR A 145 -6.29 9.97 -12.13
C TYR A 145 -5.14 10.98 -12.08
N ASN A 146 -4.44 11.04 -10.95
CA ASN A 146 -3.25 11.86 -10.77
C ASN A 146 -2.13 11.00 -10.15
N ILE A 147 -0.89 11.30 -10.50
CA ILE A 147 0.31 10.64 -9.97
C ILE A 147 1.15 11.67 -9.23
N PHE A 148 1.39 11.42 -7.95
CA PHE A 148 2.25 12.22 -7.09
C PHE A 148 3.53 11.46 -6.77
N LEU A 149 4.68 11.98 -7.21
CA LEU A 149 6.00 11.38 -7.01
C LEU A 149 6.70 11.98 -5.80
N MET A 150 7.17 11.12 -4.89
CA MET A 150 7.88 11.52 -3.68
C MET A 150 9.34 11.05 -3.73
N ASN A 151 10.29 11.96 -3.48
CA ASN A 151 11.66 11.56 -3.21
C ASN A 151 11.80 11.19 -1.71
N THR A 152 11.43 9.96 -1.36
CA THR A 152 11.56 9.44 0.01
C THR A 152 12.99 9.13 0.40
N ALA A 153 13.92 9.02 -0.57
CA ALA A 153 15.34 8.81 -0.33
C ALA A 153 16.10 10.11 -0.03
N PHE A 154 15.41 11.26 0.06
CA PHE A 154 16.04 12.57 0.18
C PHE A 154 17.03 12.66 1.35
N THR A 155 16.66 12.09 2.49
CA THR A 155 17.53 12.01 3.69
C THR A 155 18.06 10.61 3.98
N ALA A 156 17.96 9.68 3.02
CA ALA A 156 18.63 8.40 3.14
C ALA A 156 20.15 8.58 3.02
N GLY A 157 20.93 7.78 3.71
CA GLY A 157 22.40 7.91 3.67
C GLY A 157 23.16 6.80 4.34
N THR A 158 22.48 5.99 5.15
CA THR A 158 23.05 4.87 5.89
C THR A 158 22.30 3.58 5.58
N ASP A 159 22.83 2.44 5.99
CA ASP A 159 22.15 1.15 5.84
C ASP A 159 21.07 0.94 6.92
N ASP A 160 21.04 1.82 7.94
CA ASP A 160 20.10 1.80 9.05
C ASP A 160 19.30 3.12 9.05
N ASP A 161 18.48 3.30 8.01
CA ASP A 161 17.64 4.49 7.83
C ASP A 161 16.19 4.26 8.30
N GLU A 162 15.81 3.04 8.70
CA GLU A 162 14.47 2.71 9.17
C GLU A 162 14.10 3.54 10.40
N GLY A 163 12.97 4.26 10.34
CA GLY A 163 12.53 5.19 11.38
C GLY A 163 13.35 6.48 11.50
N LYS A 164 14.27 6.76 10.56
CA LYS A 164 15.19 7.92 10.64
C LYS A 164 15.10 8.87 9.46
N LEU A 165 14.28 8.57 8.46
CA LEU A 165 14.10 9.45 7.32
C LEU A 165 13.35 10.71 7.73
N ILE A 166 13.74 11.82 7.11
CA ILE A 166 13.14 13.13 7.34
C ILE A 166 12.52 13.61 6.03
N LEU A 167 11.28 14.08 6.11
CA LEU A 167 10.56 14.63 4.97
C LEU A 167 11.13 16.01 4.59
N GLU A 168 11.40 16.22 3.31
CA GLU A 168 11.59 17.58 2.79
C GLU A 168 10.21 18.27 2.68
N LYS A 169 9.83 18.95 3.75
CA LYS A 169 8.47 19.43 4.01
C LYS A 169 7.99 20.46 2.99
N ASN A 170 8.88 21.37 2.57
CA ASN A 170 8.48 22.49 1.71
C ASN A 170 8.12 21.98 0.31
N LEU A 171 9.02 21.22 -0.31
CA LEU A 171 8.79 20.67 -1.64
C LEU A 171 7.59 19.70 -1.64
N PHE A 172 7.51 18.84 -0.62
CA PHE A 172 6.39 17.92 -0.47
C PHE A 172 5.05 18.65 -0.42
N TYR A 173 4.93 19.66 0.47
CA TYR A 173 3.71 20.42 0.62
C TYR A 173 3.39 21.26 -0.62
N ASP A 174 4.39 21.91 -1.23
CA ASP A 174 4.20 22.72 -2.42
C ASP A 174 3.72 21.91 -3.63
N GLU A 175 4.05 20.63 -3.69
CA GLU A 175 3.62 19.75 -4.76
C GLU A 175 2.28 19.10 -4.47
N ILE A 176 2.07 18.52 -3.26
CA ILE A 176 0.83 17.81 -2.93
C ILE A 176 -0.39 18.73 -2.88
N LYS A 177 -0.23 19.97 -2.41
CA LYS A 177 -1.33 20.95 -2.38
C LYS A 177 -1.92 21.27 -3.75
N LYS A 178 -1.20 20.98 -4.84
CA LYS A 178 -1.70 21.11 -6.21
C LYS A 178 -2.79 20.07 -6.54
N LEU A 179 -2.98 19.06 -5.68
CA LEU A 179 -4.10 18.09 -5.77
C LEU A 179 -5.41 18.64 -5.16
N LYS A 180 -5.38 19.81 -4.53
CA LYS A 180 -6.61 20.48 -4.09
C LYS A 180 -7.60 20.53 -5.26
N ASP A 181 -8.86 20.29 -4.98
CA ASP A 181 -9.96 20.27 -5.96
C ASP A 181 -9.90 19.09 -6.97
N GLN A 182 -9.12 18.05 -6.67
CA GLN A 182 -9.06 16.81 -7.50
C GLN A 182 -9.87 15.64 -6.89
N GLU A 183 -10.97 15.93 -6.25
CA GLU A 183 -11.79 14.97 -5.48
C GLU A 183 -12.38 13.84 -6.34
N LYS A 184 -12.65 14.10 -7.63
CA LYS A 184 -13.23 13.10 -8.55
C LYS A 184 -12.20 12.18 -9.18
N SER A 185 -10.92 12.54 -9.14
CA SER A 185 -9.82 11.76 -9.69
C SER A 185 -9.26 10.80 -8.64
N VAL A 186 -8.72 9.67 -9.10
CA VAL A 186 -7.94 8.77 -8.25
C VAL A 186 -6.54 9.34 -8.09
N ASN A 187 -6.09 9.57 -6.85
CA ASN A 187 -4.79 10.16 -6.55
C ASN A 187 -3.83 9.09 -6.02
N ILE A 188 -2.77 8.84 -6.75
CA ILE A 188 -1.80 7.79 -6.48
C ILE A 188 -0.48 8.43 -6.05
N ALA A 189 0.00 8.12 -4.85
CA ALA A 189 1.34 8.51 -4.43
C ALA A 189 2.34 7.39 -4.72
N ILE A 190 3.56 7.77 -5.13
CA ILE A 190 4.65 6.85 -5.43
C ILE A 190 5.90 7.34 -4.70
N GLY A 191 6.53 6.46 -3.93
CA GLY A 191 7.82 6.69 -3.29
C GLY A 191 8.64 5.40 -3.29
N HIS A 192 9.85 5.43 -2.74
CA HIS A 192 10.67 4.23 -2.61
C HIS A 192 10.48 3.56 -1.25
N HIS A 193 10.62 4.33 -0.17
CA HIS A 193 10.53 3.80 1.19
C HIS A 193 9.08 3.71 1.67
N PRO A 194 8.71 2.65 2.41
CA PRO A 194 7.49 2.64 3.21
C PRO A 194 7.46 3.85 4.18
N ILE A 195 6.28 4.39 4.46
CA ILE A 195 6.15 5.60 5.31
C ILE A 195 6.68 5.36 6.73
N LYS A 196 6.58 4.14 7.25
CA LYS A 196 7.14 3.74 8.56
C LYS A 196 8.66 3.94 8.69
N HIS A 197 9.40 4.14 7.59
CA HIS A 197 10.84 4.44 7.62
C HIS A 197 11.16 5.90 7.96
N PHE A 198 10.16 6.77 7.97
CA PHE A 198 10.31 8.16 8.43
C PHE A 198 10.27 8.26 9.95
N LEU A 199 10.85 9.34 10.49
CA LEU A 199 10.60 9.73 11.88
C LEU A 199 9.09 9.86 12.14
N GLU A 200 8.61 9.47 13.30
CA GLU A 200 7.19 9.42 13.68
C GLU A 200 6.45 10.74 13.36
N GLU A 201 7.01 11.87 13.76
CA GLU A 201 6.46 13.19 13.45
C GLU A 201 6.35 13.49 11.95
N ASN A 202 7.14 12.85 11.10
CA ASN A 202 7.08 13.01 9.66
C ASN A 202 6.09 12.02 9.04
N GLN A 203 5.93 10.82 9.64
CA GLN A 203 4.87 9.87 9.26
C GLN A 203 3.50 10.52 9.41
N GLU A 204 3.20 11.09 10.59
CA GLU A 204 1.95 11.82 10.84
C GLU A 204 1.70 12.92 9.80
N LYS A 205 2.73 13.70 9.49
CA LYS A 205 2.60 14.78 8.48
C LYS A 205 2.31 14.26 7.09
N ILE A 206 2.93 13.12 6.70
CA ILE A 206 2.67 12.50 5.40
C ILE A 206 1.22 12.02 5.35
N TRP A 207 0.77 11.29 6.38
CA TRP A 207 -0.59 10.76 6.43
C TRP A 207 -1.64 11.85 6.47
N ASN A 208 -1.47 12.89 7.30
CA ASN A 208 -2.37 14.04 7.35
C ASN A 208 -2.50 14.71 5.97
N ASN A 209 -1.37 14.92 5.26
CA ASN A 209 -1.43 15.49 3.92
C ASN A 209 -2.04 14.52 2.90
N PHE A 210 -1.81 13.21 3.03
CA PHE A 210 -2.47 12.22 2.18
C PHE A 210 -3.98 12.26 2.34
N ASN A 211 -4.48 12.46 3.57
CA ASN A 211 -5.90 12.65 3.84
C ASN A 211 -6.42 13.96 3.27
N ASP A 212 -5.76 15.09 3.57
CA ASP A 212 -6.17 16.44 3.17
C ASP A 212 -6.23 16.60 1.65
N TYR A 213 -5.31 15.94 0.93
CA TYR A 213 -5.21 16.03 -0.53
C TYR A 213 -5.70 14.77 -1.26
N ASN A 214 -6.45 13.93 -0.55
CA ASN A 214 -7.16 12.79 -1.14
C ASN A 214 -6.26 11.79 -1.87
N ILE A 215 -5.10 11.44 -1.33
CA ILE A 215 -4.33 10.30 -1.83
C ILE A 215 -5.11 9.02 -1.54
N ASP A 216 -5.31 8.18 -2.54
CA ASP A 216 -6.12 6.98 -2.43
C ASP A 216 -5.31 5.72 -2.12
N PHE A 217 -4.07 5.65 -2.60
CA PHE A 217 -3.13 4.59 -2.24
C PHE A 217 -1.69 5.00 -2.54
N TYR A 218 -0.77 4.25 -1.92
CA TYR A 218 0.67 4.48 -2.02
C TYR A 218 1.39 3.27 -2.61
N LEU A 219 2.28 3.51 -3.58
CA LEU A 219 3.14 2.50 -4.19
C LEU A 219 4.60 2.71 -3.76
N CYS A 220 5.25 1.65 -3.25
CA CYS A 220 6.65 1.72 -2.82
C CYS A 220 7.42 0.41 -3.05
N GLY A 221 8.71 0.37 -2.67
CA GLY A 221 9.60 -0.78 -2.75
C GLY A 221 10.46 -0.92 -1.52
N HIS A 222 11.79 -0.97 -1.70
CA HIS A 222 12.85 -0.92 -0.68
C HIS A 222 13.06 -2.19 0.15
N VAL A 223 12.02 -2.84 0.62
CA VAL A 223 12.15 -3.99 1.56
C VAL A 223 12.47 -5.30 0.83
N HIS A 224 12.50 -5.28 -0.52
CA HIS A 224 12.77 -6.43 -1.37
C HIS A 224 11.80 -7.60 -1.20
N LYS A 225 10.63 -7.36 -0.62
CA LYS A 225 9.56 -8.35 -0.46
C LYS A 225 8.25 -7.75 -0.94
N GLY A 226 7.53 -8.51 -1.74
CA GLY A 226 6.18 -8.14 -2.14
C GLY A 226 5.24 -8.15 -0.93
N GLY A 227 4.46 -7.09 -0.75
CA GLY A 227 3.55 -6.99 0.38
C GLY A 227 2.53 -5.88 0.23
N TYR A 228 1.63 -5.81 1.16
CA TYR A 228 0.67 -4.73 1.29
C TYR A 228 0.42 -4.41 2.75
N ASN A 229 0.06 -3.18 3.01
CA ASN A 229 -0.36 -2.72 4.32
C ASN A 229 -1.55 -1.77 4.16
N TYR A 230 -2.39 -1.71 5.18
CA TYR A 230 -3.48 -0.76 5.28
C TYR A 230 -3.20 0.15 6.47
N ASP A 231 -2.80 1.37 6.17
CA ASP A 231 -2.56 2.37 7.20
C ASP A 231 -3.85 3.17 7.42
N LEU A 232 -4.30 3.22 8.69
CA LEU A 232 -5.48 3.96 9.09
C LEU A 232 -5.05 5.27 9.73
N ASP A 233 -5.42 6.38 9.11
CA ASP A 233 -5.19 7.72 9.65
C ASP A 233 -6.43 8.59 9.52
N GLY A 234 -6.79 9.27 10.61
CA GLY A 234 -7.97 10.13 10.63
C GLY A 234 -9.29 9.43 10.28
N GLY A 235 -9.38 8.10 10.45
CA GLY A 235 -10.56 7.30 10.10
C GLY A 235 -10.67 6.98 8.60
N ARG A 236 -9.60 7.18 7.82
CA ARG A 236 -9.50 6.81 6.42
C ARG A 236 -8.43 5.76 6.19
N LEU A 237 -8.76 4.74 5.40
CA LEU A 237 -7.86 3.67 5.03
C LEU A 237 -7.10 4.03 3.75
N ILE A 238 -5.76 4.10 3.85
CA ILE A 238 -4.89 4.35 2.70
C ILE A 238 -4.00 3.11 2.49
N PRO A 239 -4.32 2.27 1.48
CA PRO A 239 -3.52 1.09 1.21
C PRO A 239 -2.14 1.44 0.67
N THR A 240 -1.14 0.73 1.18
CA THR A 240 0.25 0.78 0.70
C THR A 240 0.58 -0.56 0.04
N TYR A 241 1.02 -0.52 -1.22
CA TYR A 241 1.47 -1.69 -1.96
C TYR A 241 2.98 -1.62 -2.18
N GLN A 242 3.68 -2.58 -1.61
CA GLN A 242 5.12 -2.67 -1.61
C GLN A 242 5.58 -3.73 -2.60
N CYS A 243 6.21 -3.31 -3.69
CA CYS A 243 6.79 -4.20 -4.69
C CYS A 243 8.07 -4.86 -4.14
N GLY A 244 8.33 -6.10 -4.52
CA GLY A 244 9.58 -6.77 -4.19
C GLY A 244 10.72 -6.36 -5.12
N SER A 245 11.84 -7.09 -5.05
CA SER A 245 13.05 -6.78 -5.82
C SER A 245 12.89 -7.11 -7.31
N GLY A 246 13.47 -6.29 -8.16
CA GLY A 246 13.75 -6.56 -9.56
C GLY A 246 15.10 -7.26 -9.78
N ARG A 247 15.73 -7.77 -8.72
CA ARG A 247 17.01 -8.47 -8.75
C ARG A 247 16.92 -9.79 -7.98
N VAL A 248 17.54 -10.83 -8.52
CA VAL A 248 17.73 -12.11 -7.82
C VAL A 248 18.84 -11.96 -6.77
N ASP A 249 18.50 -12.18 -5.50
CA ASP A 249 19.45 -12.32 -4.38
C ASP A 249 18.88 -13.30 -3.33
N ASP A 250 19.70 -13.71 -2.36
CA ASP A 250 19.34 -14.74 -1.38
C ASP A 250 18.24 -14.31 -0.38
N TYR A 251 17.94 -13.01 -0.30
CA TYR A 251 17.02 -12.43 0.69
C TYR A 251 15.76 -11.85 0.06
N ALA A 252 15.78 -11.64 -1.26
CA ALA A 252 14.69 -10.95 -1.96
C ALA A 252 13.61 -11.90 -2.46
N THR A 253 12.38 -11.45 -2.44
CA THR A 253 11.33 -12.01 -3.27
C THR A 253 11.28 -11.19 -4.56
N VAL A 254 11.72 -11.81 -5.65
CA VAL A 254 11.68 -11.15 -6.97
C VAL A 254 10.24 -11.10 -7.43
N THR A 255 9.65 -9.91 -7.45
CA THR A 255 8.26 -9.71 -7.84
C THR A 255 8.08 -8.43 -8.64
N PHE A 256 7.03 -8.43 -9.47
CA PHE A 256 6.43 -7.19 -9.99
C PHE A 256 4.92 -7.25 -9.83
N PHE A 257 4.28 -6.09 -9.85
CA PHE A 257 2.83 -6.00 -9.71
C PHE A 257 2.18 -5.50 -11.00
N VAL A 258 0.96 -5.97 -11.21
CA VAL A 258 0.03 -5.42 -12.20
C VAL A 258 -1.20 -4.92 -11.46
N GLY A 259 -1.45 -3.63 -11.54
CA GLY A 259 -2.65 -3.03 -10.98
C GLY A 259 -3.74 -2.89 -12.05
N GLU A 260 -4.97 -3.14 -11.67
CA GLU A 260 -6.16 -2.93 -12.48
C GLU A 260 -7.21 -2.19 -11.64
N LEU A 261 -7.73 -1.07 -12.14
CA LEU A 261 -8.76 -0.27 -11.49
C LEU A 261 -9.80 0.18 -12.51
N ASP A 262 -11.04 -0.06 -12.23
CA ASP A 262 -12.15 0.53 -12.96
C ASP A 262 -12.43 1.94 -12.42
N LEU A 263 -12.23 2.95 -13.28
CA LEU A 263 -12.37 4.36 -12.86
C LEU A 263 -13.81 4.79 -12.63
N LYS A 264 -14.80 4.01 -13.12
CA LYS A 264 -16.21 4.28 -12.92
C LYS A 264 -16.70 3.70 -11.60
N THR A 265 -16.41 2.41 -11.38
CA THR A 265 -16.85 1.69 -10.17
C THR A 265 -15.92 1.87 -8.99
N LYS A 266 -14.69 2.41 -9.21
CA LYS A 266 -13.65 2.58 -8.20
C LYS A 266 -13.21 1.26 -7.52
N LYS A 267 -13.46 0.13 -8.20
CA LYS A 267 -13.04 -1.20 -7.76
C LYS A 267 -11.86 -1.69 -8.58
N GLY A 268 -10.92 -2.34 -7.92
CA GLY A 268 -9.71 -2.79 -8.57
C GLY A 268 -9.04 -3.95 -7.86
N LYS A 269 -7.89 -4.36 -8.39
CA LYS A 269 -7.03 -5.37 -7.79
C LYS A 269 -5.56 -5.13 -8.12
N ILE A 270 -4.70 -5.66 -7.26
CA ILE A 270 -3.27 -5.79 -7.50
C ILE A 270 -2.95 -7.27 -7.68
N ILE A 271 -2.28 -7.60 -8.78
CA ILE A 271 -1.81 -8.95 -9.08
C ILE A 271 -0.30 -8.97 -8.92
N SER A 272 0.21 -9.81 -8.05
CA SER A 272 1.64 -10.02 -7.85
C SER A 272 2.14 -11.19 -8.70
N TYR A 273 3.21 -10.97 -9.42
CA TYR A 273 3.95 -11.99 -10.17
C TYR A 273 5.29 -12.23 -9.47
N LYS A 274 5.61 -13.49 -9.21
CA LYS A 274 6.84 -13.95 -8.57
C LYS A 274 7.70 -14.69 -9.56
N TRP A 275 9.01 -14.45 -9.53
CA TRP A 275 10.01 -15.23 -10.24
C TRP A 275 10.32 -16.52 -9.52
N LEU A 276 10.22 -17.64 -10.21
CA LEU A 276 10.66 -18.96 -9.74
C LEU A 276 12.04 -19.25 -10.32
N ILE A 277 13.06 -19.23 -9.45
CA ILE A 277 14.48 -19.29 -9.87
C ILE A 277 14.79 -20.61 -10.56
N ASN A 278 14.31 -21.72 -9.99
CA ASN A 278 14.61 -23.05 -10.52
C ASN A 278 13.88 -23.36 -11.84
N GLU A 279 12.66 -22.85 -11.96
CA GLU A 279 11.79 -23.04 -13.13
C GLU A 279 12.01 -21.97 -14.20
N GLU A 280 12.77 -20.91 -13.89
CA GLU A 280 13.04 -19.75 -14.75
C GLU A 280 11.79 -19.17 -15.40
N CYS A 281 10.72 -19.00 -14.60
CA CYS A 281 9.45 -18.48 -15.07
C CYS A 281 8.75 -17.58 -14.06
N TRP A 282 7.83 -16.75 -14.54
CA TRP A 282 6.96 -15.90 -13.73
C TRP A 282 5.62 -16.59 -13.47
N THR A 283 5.20 -16.63 -12.19
CA THR A 283 3.90 -17.12 -11.76
C THR A 283 3.20 -16.11 -10.86
N ILE A 284 1.89 -16.22 -10.72
CA ILE A 284 1.13 -15.41 -9.76
C ILE A 284 1.49 -15.85 -8.34
N GLY A 285 1.82 -14.92 -7.46
CA GLY A 285 2.24 -15.17 -6.07
C GLY A 285 3.29 -14.16 -5.58
N GLY A 286 3.91 -14.48 -4.43
CA GLY A 286 5.04 -13.69 -3.89
C GLY A 286 4.66 -12.41 -3.16
N MET A 287 3.41 -12.27 -2.76
CA MET A 287 2.95 -11.21 -1.86
C MET A 287 2.72 -11.81 -0.47
N ASP A 288 3.31 -11.18 0.56
CA ASP A 288 3.11 -11.59 1.94
C ASP A 288 1.72 -11.18 2.44
N GLY A 289 1.11 -12.06 3.24
CA GLY A 289 -0.18 -11.82 3.88
C GLY A 289 -1.24 -12.86 3.56
N ARG A 290 -2.14 -13.09 4.51
CA ARG A 290 -3.18 -14.14 4.41
C ARG A 290 -4.18 -13.91 3.27
N LYS A 291 -4.50 -12.66 2.96
CA LYS A 291 -5.43 -12.31 1.86
C LYS A 291 -4.78 -12.44 0.48
N ALA A 292 -3.45 -12.49 0.42
CA ALA A 292 -2.68 -12.55 -0.81
C ALA A 292 -2.18 -13.97 -1.16
N THR A 293 -2.73 -15.02 -0.56
CA THR A 293 -2.33 -16.42 -0.83
C THR A 293 -2.51 -16.83 -2.30
N THR A 294 -3.42 -16.15 -3.01
CA THR A 294 -3.63 -16.35 -4.46
C THR A 294 -2.74 -15.44 -5.32
N GLY A 295 -1.93 -14.55 -4.71
CA GLY A 295 -1.19 -13.51 -5.42
C GLY A 295 -2.03 -12.36 -5.95
N GLU A 296 -3.33 -12.33 -5.66
CA GLU A 296 -4.23 -11.24 -6.00
C GLU A 296 -4.79 -10.59 -4.72
N ILE A 297 -4.84 -9.26 -4.69
CA ILE A 297 -5.42 -8.49 -3.61
C ILE A 297 -6.41 -7.48 -4.17
N GLU A 298 -7.53 -7.31 -3.52
CA GLU A 298 -8.50 -6.27 -3.85
C GLU A 298 -7.89 -4.89 -3.56
N LEU A 299 -8.02 -3.99 -4.53
CA LEU A 299 -7.68 -2.58 -4.38
C LEU A 299 -8.92 -1.84 -3.90
N VAL A 300 -8.89 -1.44 -2.64
CA VAL A 300 -9.98 -0.73 -1.97
C VAL A 300 -9.65 0.76 -1.96
N LEU A 301 -10.56 1.59 -2.48
CA LEU A 301 -10.46 3.05 -2.45
C LEU A 301 -11.50 3.60 -1.45
N ASP A 302 -11.10 3.73 -0.20
CA ASP A 302 -11.99 4.07 0.94
C ASP A 302 -12.80 5.35 0.71
N ARG A 303 -12.17 6.37 0.12
CA ARG A 303 -12.83 7.64 -0.19
C ARG A 303 -14.08 7.51 -1.05
N PHE A 304 -14.06 6.59 -2.00
CA PHE A 304 -15.19 6.37 -2.92
C PHE A 304 -16.19 5.34 -2.41
N GLN A 305 -15.86 4.59 -1.36
CA GLN A 305 -16.82 3.68 -0.74
C GLN A 305 -17.90 4.44 0.04
N LYS A 306 -17.53 5.57 0.68
CA LYS A 306 -18.49 6.43 1.38
C LYS A 306 -19.55 7.04 0.49
N GLU A 307 -19.27 7.29 -0.80
CA GLU A 307 -20.29 7.73 -1.77
C GLU A 307 -21.30 6.61 -2.10
N THR A 308 -20.81 5.35 -2.12
CA THR A 308 -21.69 4.18 -2.31
C THR A 308 -22.52 3.90 -1.03
N ASP A 309 -21.99 4.25 0.13
CA ASP A 309 -22.67 4.07 1.43
C ASP A 309 -23.82 5.07 1.64
N LEU A 310 -23.71 6.28 1.10
CA LEU A 310 -24.84 7.24 1.07
C LEU A 310 -26.04 6.75 0.23
N GLU A 311 -25.80 5.92 -0.79
CA GLU A 311 -26.88 5.22 -1.52
C GLU A 311 -27.42 4.03 -0.71
N LEU A 312 -26.66 3.50 0.26
CA LEU A 312 -27.02 2.37 1.12
C LEU A 312 -27.62 2.83 2.46
N GLU A 313 -27.46 4.08 2.88
CA GLU A 313 -28.15 4.68 4.04
C GLU A 313 -29.67 4.65 3.90
N ASN A 314 -30.19 4.40 2.67
CA ASN A 314 -31.61 4.19 2.40
C ASN A 314 -32.02 2.70 2.37
N MET A 315 -31.10 1.76 2.64
CA MET A 315 -31.45 0.35 2.80
C MET A 315 -31.75 0.08 4.28
N GLU A 316 -33.00 -0.22 4.58
CA GLU A 316 -33.39 -0.70 5.89
C GLU A 316 -32.57 -1.92 6.28
N VAL A 317 -31.90 -1.84 7.44
CA VAL A 317 -31.19 -2.99 8.03
C VAL A 317 -32.22 -4.10 8.25
N ASN A 318 -32.02 -5.26 7.64
CA ASN A 318 -32.87 -6.40 7.86
C ASN A 318 -32.62 -6.93 9.30
N GLU A 319 -33.46 -6.51 10.23
CA GLU A 319 -33.38 -6.82 11.65
C GLU A 319 -33.32 -8.33 11.91
N ASP A 320 -34.00 -9.13 11.07
CA ASP A 320 -34.01 -10.59 11.18
C ASP A 320 -32.68 -11.24 10.72
N GLU A 321 -31.97 -10.64 9.78
CA GLU A 321 -30.64 -11.10 9.39
C GLU A 321 -29.60 -10.78 10.48
N PHE A 322 -29.69 -9.59 11.06
CA PHE A 322 -28.83 -9.20 12.16
C PHE A 322 -29.03 -10.07 13.40
N ARG A 323 -30.28 -10.33 13.78
CA ARG A 323 -30.61 -11.25 14.87
C ARG A 323 -30.04 -12.65 14.64
N ARG A 324 -30.21 -13.19 13.44
CA ARG A 324 -29.65 -14.50 13.08
C ARG A 324 -28.12 -14.53 13.19
N PHE A 325 -27.45 -13.47 12.78
CA PHE A 325 -26.01 -13.35 12.95
C PHE A 325 -25.58 -13.39 14.43
N ILE A 326 -26.20 -12.56 15.28
CA ILE A 326 -25.89 -12.52 16.73
C ILE A 326 -26.16 -13.88 17.39
N MET A 327 -27.26 -14.53 17.07
CA MET A 327 -27.57 -15.88 17.59
C MET A 327 -26.50 -16.90 17.18
N GLN A 328 -26.13 -16.96 15.91
CA GLN A 328 -25.11 -17.88 15.40
C GLN A 328 -23.73 -17.59 15.99
N PHE A 329 -23.40 -16.32 16.20
CA PHE A 329 -22.16 -15.90 16.84
C PHE A 329 -22.11 -16.38 18.29
N ASN A 330 -23.17 -16.12 19.06
CA ASN A 330 -23.27 -16.53 20.46
C ASN A 330 -23.30 -18.05 20.64
N GLU A 331 -24.02 -18.78 19.78
CA GLU A 331 -23.99 -20.25 19.78
C GLU A 331 -22.58 -20.80 19.55
N LYS A 332 -21.83 -20.17 18.65
CA LYS A 332 -20.46 -20.58 18.34
C LYS A 332 -19.50 -20.29 19.49
N VAL A 333 -19.61 -19.10 20.13
CA VAL A 333 -18.82 -18.72 21.30
C VAL A 333 -19.14 -19.66 22.46
N LYS A 334 -20.41 -19.92 22.72
CA LYS A 334 -20.87 -20.86 23.77
C LYS A 334 -20.34 -22.29 23.50
N TYR A 335 -20.49 -22.79 22.28
CA TYR A 335 -19.99 -24.13 21.91
C TYR A 335 -18.47 -24.27 22.14
N ILE A 336 -17.68 -23.25 21.86
CA ILE A 336 -16.24 -23.30 22.09
C ILE A 336 -15.92 -23.21 23.58
N SER A 337 -16.64 -22.37 24.34
CA SER A 337 -16.49 -22.23 25.79
C SER A 337 -16.90 -23.50 26.54
N ASP A 338 -18.02 -24.12 26.15
CA ASP A 338 -18.51 -25.36 26.77
C ASP A 338 -17.56 -26.54 26.57
N LYS A 339 -16.88 -26.58 25.40
CA LYS A 339 -15.87 -27.63 25.11
C LYS A 339 -14.52 -27.40 25.79
N ASN A 340 -14.26 -26.19 26.24
CA ASN A 340 -12.98 -25.79 26.77
C ASN A 340 -13.20 -24.87 28.02
N PRO A 341 -13.73 -25.39 29.15
CA PRO A 341 -14.12 -24.57 30.26
C PRO A 341 -12.99 -23.79 30.97
N ASN A 342 -11.75 -24.08 30.64
CA ASN A 342 -10.57 -23.40 31.17
C ASN A 342 -9.97 -22.38 30.17
N ILE A 343 -10.65 -22.10 29.05
CA ILE A 343 -10.17 -21.13 28.05
C ILE A 343 -10.76 -19.75 28.35
N ASP A 344 -9.91 -18.77 28.48
CA ASP A 344 -10.29 -17.34 28.55
C ASP A 344 -11.20 -16.99 27.34
N PRO A 345 -12.26 -16.20 27.53
CA PRO A 345 -13.06 -15.68 26.40
C PRO A 345 -12.25 -15.08 25.25
N LYS A 346 -11.07 -14.52 25.53
CA LYS A 346 -10.09 -14.05 24.54
C LYS A 346 -9.60 -15.16 23.63
N ASP A 347 -9.25 -16.32 24.21
CA ASP A 347 -8.80 -17.51 23.45
C ASP A 347 -9.92 -18.09 22.60
N VAL A 348 -11.16 -17.99 23.08
CA VAL A 348 -12.36 -18.42 22.33
C VAL A 348 -12.52 -17.58 21.09
N PHE A 349 -12.33 -16.28 21.21
CA PHE A 349 -12.44 -15.39 20.05
C PHE A 349 -11.30 -15.58 19.06
N GLU A 350 -10.07 -15.77 19.52
CA GLU A 350 -8.93 -16.09 18.64
C GLU A 350 -9.19 -17.37 17.86
N LYS A 351 -9.71 -18.41 18.49
CA LYS A 351 -10.13 -19.63 17.82
C LYS A 351 -11.27 -19.40 16.84
N PHE A 352 -12.23 -18.58 17.20
CA PHE A 352 -13.33 -18.21 16.30
C PHE A 352 -12.85 -17.45 15.07
N SER A 353 -11.98 -16.46 15.23
CA SER A 353 -11.42 -15.68 14.11
C SER A 353 -10.53 -16.54 13.19
N ASN A 354 -9.93 -17.61 13.73
CA ASN A 354 -9.12 -18.58 12.98
C ASN A 354 -9.94 -19.73 12.37
N MET A 355 -11.19 -19.93 12.79
CA MET A 355 -12.09 -20.86 12.11
C MET A 355 -12.46 -20.28 10.75
N LYS A 356 -12.31 -21.08 9.68
CA LYS A 356 -12.89 -20.74 8.38
C LYS A 356 -14.38 -20.53 8.56
N CYS A 357 -14.80 -19.27 8.67
CA CYS A 357 -16.19 -18.93 8.86
C CYS A 357 -17.04 -19.54 7.75
N ASN A 358 -18.18 -20.07 8.10
CA ASN A 358 -19.21 -20.39 7.12
C ASN A 358 -19.51 -19.10 6.33
N LYS A 359 -19.58 -19.20 4.99
CA LYS A 359 -19.83 -18.05 4.10
C LYS A 359 -21.01 -17.15 4.54
N SER A 360 -21.97 -17.72 5.25
CA SER A 360 -23.09 -17.01 5.86
C SER A 360 -22.65 -16.04 6.95
N VAL A 361 -21.73 -16.46 7.84
CA VAL A 361 -21.22 -15.63 8.95
C VAL A 361 -20.33 -14.51 8.41
N GLU A 362 -19.50 -14.81 7.42
CA GLU A 362 -18.65 -13.83 6.73
C GLU A 362 -19.50 -12.72 6.08
N LYS A 363 -20.56 -13.09 5.39
CA LYS A 363 -21.49 -12.13 4.79
C LYS A 363 -22.23 -11.28 5.83
N HIS A 364 -22.64 -11.87 6.94
CA HIS A 364 -23.29 -11.12 8.03
C HIS A 364 -22.32 -10.20 8.78
N TYR A 365 -21.06 -10.64 8.94
CA TYR A 365 -19.98 -9.81 9.48
C TYR A 365 -19.68 -8.62 8.57
N GLU A 366 -19.53 -8.85 7.27
CA GLU A 366 -19.36 -7.78 6.29
C GLU A 366 -20.53 -6.78 6.30
N THR A 367 -21.75 -7.29 6.44
CA THR A 367 -22.95 -6.46 6.58
C THR A 367 -22.90 -5.62 7.84
N LEU A 368 -22.54 -6.25 8.96
CA LEU A 368 -22.40 -5.57 10.26
C LEU A 368 -21.35 -4.45 10.22
N CYS A 369 -20.17 -4.75 9.70
CA CYS A 369 -19.06 -3.78 9.55
C CYS A 369 -19.45 -2.62 8.63
N LYS A 370 -20.25 -2.89 7.62
CA LYS A 370 -20.72 -1.90 6.66
C LYS A 370 -21.70 -0.89 7.26
N TYR A 371 -22.62 -1.37 8.10
CA TYR A 371 -23.62 -0.50 8.74
C TYR A 371 -23.14 0.14 10.05
N PHE A 372 -22.06 -0.37 10.62
CA PHE A 372 -21.51 0.10 11.89
C PHE A 372 -19.98 0.29 11.79
N PRO A 373 -19.50 1.37 11.15
CA PRO A 373 -18.07 1.65 10.99
C PRO A 373 -17.28 1.56 12.30
N ILE A 374 -17.88 1.99 13.40
CA ILE A 374 -17.31 1.90 14.76
C ILE A 374 -17.07 0.44 15.19
N ILE A 375 -17.93 -0.49 14.78
CA ILE A 375 -17.75 -1.92 15.05
C ILE A 375 -16.61 -2.48 14.24
N ASN A 376 -16.47 -2.05 12.98
CA ASN A 376 -15.34 -2.42 12.15
C ASN A 376 -14.01 -1.94 12.75
N GLU A 377 -13.95 -0.68 13.18
CA GLU A 377 -12.78 -0.11 13.87
C GLU A 377 -12.43 -0.89 15.14
N ILE A 378 -13.43 -1.21 15.98
CA ILE A 378 -13.26 -2.02 17.18
C ILE A 378 -12.78 -3.43 16.82
N MET A 379 -13.36 -4.06 15.81
CA MET A 379 -13.01 -5.42 15.39
C MET A 379 -11.63 -5.47 14.74
N GLU A 380 -11.28 -4.52 13.90
CA GLU A 380 -9.94 -4.43 13.31
C GLU A 380 -8.87 -4.14 14.38
N SER A 381 -9.10 -3.18 15.25
CA SER A 381 -8.21 -2.91 16.39
C SER A 381 -8.11 -4.10 17.35
N THR A 382 -9.12 -4.96 17.41
CA THR A 382 -9.15 -6.16 18.22
C THR A 382 -8.46 -7.35 17.53
N LEU A 383 -8.56 -7.47 16.22
CA LEU A 383 -7.77 -8.44 15.45
C LEU A 383 -6.26 -8.16 15.57
N LEU A 384 -5.88 -6.89 15.74
CA LEU A 384 -4.49 -6.48 15.98
C LEU A 384 -4.05 -6.65 17.44
N THR A 385 -4.99 -6.65 18.41
CA THR A 385 -4.71 -6.68 19.86
C THR A 385 -5.62 -7.65 20.64
N ILE A 386 -5.99 -8.77 20.04
CA ILE A 386 -6.88 -9.80 20.65
C ILE A 386 -6.45 -10.18 22.07
N ILE A 387 -5.17 -10.09 22.38
CA ILE A 387 -4.58 -10.44 23.66
C ILE A 387 -4.98 -9.46 24.79
N GLU A 388 -5.45 -8.26 24.48
CA GLU A 388 -5.63 -7.18 25.47
C GLU A 388 -7.08 -6.80 25.79
N ARG A 389 -8.10 -7.43 25.19
CA ARG A 389 -9.48 -6.96 25.30
C ARG A 389 -10.47 -8.00 25.82
N GLU A 390 -11.29 -7.55 26.75
CA GLU A 390 -12.45 -8.28 27.26
C GLU A 390 -13.48 -8.54 26.17
N SER A 391 -14.22 -9.62 26.29
CA SER A 391 -15.10 -10.24 25.30
C SER A 391 -15.70 -9.31 24.24
N ILE A 392 -15.33 -9.55 22.99
CA ILE A 392 -15.86 -8.85 21.81
C ILE A 392 -17.39 -8.86 21.71
N PRO A 393 -18.10 -9.95 22.05
CA PRO A 393 -19.56 -9.91 22.11
C PRO A 393 -20.09 -8.74 22.91
N ASN A 394 -19.50 -8.46 24.08
CA ASN A 394 -19.96 -7.36 24.95
C ASN A 394 -19.66 -5.98 24.33
N ILE A 395 -18.56 -5.83 23.58
CA ILE A 395 -18.22 -4.60 22.88
C ILE A 395 -19.20 -4.37 21.72
N VAL A 396 -19.42 -5.37 20.90
CA VAL A 396 -20.37 -5.32 19.78
C VAL A 396 -21.78 -5.01 20.29
N ILE A 397 -22.22 -5.66 21.37
CA ILE A 397 -23.51 -5.42 22.01
C ILE A 397 -23.59 -4.00 22.60
N SER A 398 -22.53 -3.54 23.27
CA SER A 398 -22.49 -2.19 23.84
C SER A 398 -22.61 -1.12 22.76
N GLU A 399 -21.88 -1.25 21.65
CA GLU A 399 -21.95 -0.28 20.56
C GLU A 399 -23.27 -0.37 19.79
N TYR A 400 -23.79 -1.57 19.56
CA TYR A 400 -25.12 -1.76 19.01
C TYR A 400 -26.21 -1.14 19.89
N ASN A 401 -26.13 -1.32 21.21
CA ASN A 401 -27.04 -0.69 22.17
C ASN A 401 -26.95 0.85 22.15
N LYS A 402 -25.77 1.43 21.93
CA LYS A 402 -25.62 2.89 21.79
C LYS A 402 -26.30 3.40 20.50
N VAL A 403 -26.24 2.65 19.41
CA VAL A 403 -26.87 2.99 18.14
C VAL A 403 -28.39 2.78 18.22
N LEU A 404 -28.84 1.66 18.78
CA LEU A 404 -30.26 1.33 18.94
C LEU A 404 -30.90 1.97 20.18
N GLY A 405 -30.14 2.38 21.17
CA GLY A 405 -30.67 3.04 22.37
C GLY A 405 -31.36 4.38 22.10
N LYS A 406 -31.35 4.84 20.87
CA LYS A 406 -32.22 5.89 20.36
C LYS A 406 -33.59 5.35 19.86
N ALA A 407 -33.72 4.04 19.66
CA ALA A 407 -34.98 3.38 19.36
C ALA A 407 -35.34 2.52 20.57
N SER A 408 -36.38 2.91 21.32
CA SER A 408 -36.74 2.53 22.64
C SER A 408 -36.95 1.03 22.99
N ASN A 409 -36.69 0.09 22.08
CA ASN A 409 -36.92 -1.35 22.27
C ASN A 409 -35.73 -2.25 21.91
N GLY A 410 -34.60 -1.70 21.46
CA GLY A 410 -33.47 -2.49 20.98
C GLY A 410 -32.67 -3.18 22.09
N SER A 411 -32.52 -2.52 23.21
CA SER A 411 -31.75 -2.99 24.37
C SER A 411 -32.30 -4.29 24.97
N GLU A 412 -33.62 -4.36 25.24
CA GLU A 412 -34.29 -5.56 25.76
C GLU A 412 -34.24 -6.77 24.85
N ILE A 413 -34.19 -6.54 23.55
CA ILE A 413 -34.15 -7.59 22.54
C ILE A 413 -32.77 -8.25 22.52
N ILE A 414 -31.72 -7.46 22.63
CA ILE A 414 -30.34 -7.97 22.60
C ILE A 414 -30.00 -8.68 23.90
N GLU A 415 -30.40 -8.17 25.07
CA GLU A 415 -30.26 -8.87 26.34
C GLU A 415 -30.95 -10.23 26.29
N LYS A 416 -32.16 -10.32 25.75
CA LYS A 416 -32.87 -11.60 25.60
C LYS A 416 -32.21 -12.57 24.62
N ILE A 417 -31.48 -12.07 23.62
CA ILE A 417 -30.72 -12.90 22.68
C ILE A 417 -29.42 -13.40 23.28
N VAL A 418 -28.81 -12.61 24.17
CA VAL A 418 -27.56 -12.97 24.87
C VAL A 418 -27.82 -13.93 26.02
N ASP A 419 -28.98 -13.80 26.72
CA ASP A 419 -29.39 -14.64 27.88
C ASP A 419 -30.10 -15.94 27.46
N SER A 420 -30.42 -16.12 26.19
CA SER A 420 -31.04 -17.33 25.65
C SER A 420 -30.00 -18.24 24.96
#